data_d7ece4750b74606777421d373f7169d9
#
_entry.id   d7ece4750b74606777421d373f7169d9
#
_cell.length_a   1.000
_cell.length_b   1.000
_cell.length_c   1.000
_cell.angle_alpha   90.00
_cell.angle_beta   90.00
_cell.angle_gamma   90.00
#
_symmetry.space_group_name_H-M   'P 1'
#
loop_
_entity.id
_entity.type
_entity.pdbx_description
1 polymer ?
#
loop_
_entity_poly.entity_id
_entity_poly.type
_entity_poly.pdbx_seq_one_letter_code
_entity_poly.pdbx_strand_id
1 'polypeptide(L)'
;MRKTALLAAVLSLAAASAAHADEETRDRLIHFFGGWYSWYPNTAIQVRNSREVEIAGFETYRVNRFCDSKLHRESNVALVDHAKDEVFVGEVFHDLARRMAKRPFDPAGDLPPIEGSLTEAYGLSVKVKIEEGARGPLKPITITIRQTENALVAIPGFVSDDGASLLIGEFQPLSADAQSVRRRLMSESQAIRPARGDFYVTEFLDFQCERCRVRAPEVKKIVAEKGGAVDVRLFPLSKVHNWAFPAAEYAAALAAVDPALYPKYEDTLFSREGMTAAAARQIASDIAEAAGAKEKFESELAGGRARERVVRDIRLAMRLGLSGTPSFFHEGNFVSGEKELLEAYLRDKLLPAPKAAASSKPAVR
;
A
#
# COMPACT_ATOMS: atom_id res chain seq x y z
N MET A 1 4.62 -27.89 52.22
CA MET A 1 3.50 -28.08 51.29
C MET A 1 2.75 -26.79 50.92
N ARG A 2 2.48 -25.81 51.84
CA ARG A 2 1.74 -24.57 51.46
C ARG A 2 2.48 -23.61 50.52
N LYS A 3 3.83 -23.52 50.55
CA LYS A 3 4.60 -22.62 49.66
C LYS A 3 4.67 -23.10 48.19
N THR A 4 4.71 -24.41 47.99
CA THR A 4 4.71 -25.02 46.63
C THR A 4 3.32 -24.88 45.94
N ALA A 5 2.24 -25.00 46.67
CA ALA A 5 0.89 -24.82 46.14
C ALA A 5 0.63 -23.36 45.72
N LEU A 6 1.12 -22.39 46.53
CA LEU A 6 0.98 -20.95 46.18
C LEU A 6 1.78 -20.58 44.94
N LEU A 7 2.99 -21.11 44.78
CA LEU A 7 3.83 -20.86 43.61
C LEU A 7 3.22 -21.47 42.34
N ALA A 8 2.64 -22.67 42.43
CA ALA A 8 1.94 -23.30 41.31
C ALA A 8 0.63 -22.54 40.93
N ALA A 9 -0.10 -22.01 41.91
CA ALA A 9 -1.28 -21.20 41.64
C ALA A 9 -0.92 -19.84 41.00
N VAL A 10 0.16 -19.19 41.43
CA VAL A 10 0.65 -17.93 40.82
C VAL A 10 1.16 -18.18 39.41
N LEU A 11 1.90 -19.26 39.18
CA LEU A 11 2.37 -19.62 37.85
C LEU A 11 1.22 -20.00 36.90
N SER A 12 0.19 -20.70 37.40
CA SER A 12 -0.98 -21.02 36.56
C SER A 12 -1.86 -19.80 36.26
N LEU A 13 -2.00 -18.86 37.18
CA LEU A 13 -2.66 -17.58 36.94
C LEU A 13 -1.90 -16.70 35.96
N ALA A 14 -0.56 -16.64 36.09
CA ALA A 14 0.29 -15.88 35.16
C ALA A 14 0.27 -16.51 33.75
N ALA A 15 0.27 -17.84 33.63
CA ALA A 15 0.16 -18.54 32.35
C ALA A 15 -1.23 -18.36 31.71
N ALA A 16 -2.30 -18.39 32.50
CA ALA A 16 -3.67 -18.11 32.01
C ALA A 16 -3.83 -16.67 31.57
N SER A 17 -3.27 -15.70 32.31
CA SER A 17 -3.26 -14.28 31.94
C SER A 17 -2.46 -14.02 30.66
N ALA A 18 -1.28 -14.65 30.50
CA ALA A 18 -0.48 -14.51 29.29
C ALA A 18 -1.16 -15.14 28.07
N ALA A 19 -1.81 -16.29 28.23
CA ALA A 19 -2.57 -16.95 27.17
C ALA A 19 -3.77 -16.10 26.72
N HIS A 20 -4.45 -15.45 27.65
CA HIS A 20 -5.58 -14.56 27.37
C HIS A 20 -5.13 -13.27 26.67
N ALA A 21 -4.03 -12.66 27.11
CA ALA A 21 -3.44 -11.48 26.45
C ALA A 21 -3.00 -11.77 25.01
N ASP A 22 -2.46 -12.98 24.76
CA ASP A 22 -2.07 -13.42 23.42
C ASP A 22 -3.29 -13.67 22.51
N GLU A 23 -4.37 -14.18 23.03
CA GLU A 23 -5.65 -14.38 22.31
C GLU A 23 -6.26 -13.03 21.93
N GLU A 24 -6.33 -12.08 22.85
CA GLU A 24 -6.81 -10.72 22.60
C GLU A 24 -5.97 -10.01 21.53
N THR A 25 -4.64 -10.12 21.59
CA THR A 25 -3.75 -9.53 20.56
C THR A 25 -3.99 -10.16 19.20
N ARG A 26 -4.16 -11.48 19.13
CA ARG A 26 -4.48 -12.17 17.86
C ARG A 26 -5.79 -11.70 17.26
N ASP A 27 -6.85 -11.55 18.06
CA ASP A 27 -8.16 -11.09 17.60
C ASP A 27 -8.07 -9.65 17.05
N ARG A 28 -7.34 -8.78 17.75
CA ARG A 28 -7.06 -7.41 17.27
C ARG A 28 -6.29 -7.40 15.96
N LEU A 29 -5.28 -8.26 15.80
CA LEU A 29 -4.53 -8.43 14.56
C LEU A 29 -5.41 -8.98 13.42
N ILE A 30 -6.29 -9.95 13.71
CA ILE A 30 -7.25 -10.45 12.73
C ILE A 30 -8.16 -9.34 12.25
N HIS A 31 -8.66 -8.52 13.16
CA HIS A 31 -9.51 -7.37 12.81
C HIS A 31 -8.75 -6.34 11.99
N PHE A 32 -7.56 -5.92 12.44
CA PHE A 32 -6.73 -4.94 11.75
C PHE A 32 -6.35 -5.41 10.33
N PHE A 33 -5.77 -6.60 10.20
CA PHE A 33 -5.36 -7.13 8.90
C PHE A 33 -6.53 -7.57 8.02
N GLY A 34 -7.65 -7.96 8.60
CA GLY A 34 -8.91 -8.18 7.90
C GLY A 34 -9.34 -6.92 7.16
N GLY A 35 -9.31 -5.77 7.82
CA GLY A 35 -9.54 -4.48 7.20
C GLY A 35 -8.43 -4.06 6.25
N TRP A 36 -7.16 -4.35 6.55
CA TRP A 36 -6.03 -3.95 5.72
C TRP A 36 -5.93 -4.72 4.40
N TYR A 37 -6.22 -6.03 4.42
CA TYR A 37 -6.07 -6.93 3.26
C TYR A 37 -7.40 -7.39 2.64
N SER A 38 -8.52 -6.77 2.97
CA SER A 38 -9.84 -7.16 2.42
C SER A 38 -9.99 -6.79 0.94
N TRP A 39 -9.28 -7.51 0.08
CA TRP A 39 -9.26 -7.27 -1.37
C TRP A 39 -10.40 -7.96 -2.10
N TYR A 40 -10.90 -9.04 -1.54
CA TYR A 40 -11.98 -9.84 -2.12
C TYR A 40 -12.99 -10.19 -1.06
N PRO A 41 -14.27 -10.30 -1.41
CA PRO A 41 -15.24 -10.97 -0.54
C PRO A 41 -14.69 -12.35 -0.16
N ASN A 42 -14.88 -12.77 1.07
CA ASN A 42 -14.38 -14.02 1.63
C ASN A 42 -12.86 -14.11 1.87
N THR A 43 -12.18 -12.99 2.08
CA THR A 43 -10.82 -13.03 2.58
C THR A 43 -10.81 -13.46 4.04
N ALA A 44 -10.14 -14.58 4.34
CA ALA A 44 -9.90 -15.05 5.70
C ALA A 44 -8.48 -14.68 6.14
N ILE A 45 -8.36 -14.12 7.34
CA ILE A 45 -7.08 -13.83 8.00
C ILE A 45 -6.86 -14.83 9.11
N GLN A 46 -5.70 -15.44 9.14
CA GLN A 46 -5.24 -16.32 10.20
C GLN A 46 -3.96 -15.74 10.81
N VAL A 47 -3.96 -15.57 12.13
CA VAL A 47 -2.81 -15.06 12.88
C VAL A 47 -2.28 -16.15 13.80
N ARG A 48 -0.97 -16.35 13.79
CA ARG A 48 -0.26 -17.30 14.66
C ARG A 48 1.01 -16.64 15.18
N ASN A 49 1.40 -16.97 16.40
CA ASN A 49 2.70 -16.57 16.94
C ASN A 49 3.81 -17.09 16.03
N SER A 50 4.84 -16.29 15.85
CA SER A 50 6.00 -16.62 15.03
C SER A 50 7.28 -16.40 15.81
N ARG A 51 8.27 -17.24 15.53
CA ARG A 51 9.66 -17.08 16.02
C ARG A 51 10.64 -16.86 14.87
N GLU A 52 10.15 -16.60 13.70
CA GLU A 52 11.01 -16.41 12.52
C GLU A 52 11.82 -15.13 12.62
N VAL A 53 11.22 -14.09 13.21
CA VAL A 53 11.88 -12.82 13.48
C VAL A 53 11.78 -12.57 14.97
N GLU A 54 12.92 -12.42 15.65
CA GLU A 54 12.99 -12.12 17.07
C GLU A 54 13.67 -10.75 17.23
N ILE A 55 12.90 -9.75 17.66
CA ILE A 55 13.37 -8.40 17.95
C ILE A 55 12.97 -8.08 19.39
N ALA A 56 13.92 -7.76 20.25
CA ALA A 56 13.66 -7.48 21.65
C ALA A 56 12.62 -6.36 21.82
N GLY A 57 11.63 -6.58 22.69
CA GLY A 57 10.55 -5.61 22.92
C GLY A 57 9.38 -5.66 21.92
N PHE A 58 9.43 -6.56 20.94
CA PHE A 58 8.36 -6.79 19.99
C PHE A 58 7.86 -8.24 20.05
N GLU A 59 6.56 -8.42 19.99
CA GLU A 59 5.97 -9.73 19.70
C GLU A 59 5.80 -9.91 18.20
N THR A 60 6.08 -11.13 17.72
CA THR A 60 6.05 -11.45 16.29
C THR A 60 4.97 -12.46 15.98
N TYR A 61 4.17 -12.14 14.98
CA TYR A 61 3.09 -12.96 14.49
C TYR A 61 3.24 -13.22 12.99
N ARG A 62 2.82 -14.39 12.55
CA ARG A 62 2.60 -14.69 11.14
C ARG A 62 1.15 -14.45 10.80
N VAL A 63 0.93 -13.57 9.83
CA VAL A 63 -0.38 -13.24 9.30
C VAL A 63 -0.53 -13.92 7.95
N ASN A 64 -1.41 -14.89 7.85
CA ASN A 64 -1.74 -15.58 6.61
C ASN A 64 -3.06 -15.06 6.07
N ARG A 65 -3.07 -14.72 4.79
CA ARG A 65 -4.27 -14.34 4.05
C ARG A 65 -4.67 -15.45 3.10
N PHE A 66 -5.93 -15.82 3.13
CA PHE A 66 -6.55 -16.78 2.23
C PHE A 66 -7.67 -16.11 1.47
N CYS A 67 -7.71 -16.28 0.16
CA CYS A 67 -8.80 -15.82 -0.68
C CYS A 67 -9.39 -17.02 -1.45
N ASP A 68 -10.70 -17.27 -1.31
CA ASP A 68 -11.37 -18.44 -1.89
C ASP A 68 -11.34 -18.49 -3.42
N SER A 69 -11.33 -17.34 -4.08
CA SER A 69 -11.50 -17.28 -5.54
C SER A 69 -10.24 -17.59 -6.34
N LYS A 70 -9.07 -17.48 -5.73
CA LYS A 70 -7.78 -17.78 -6.37
C LYS A 70 -6.83 -18.22 -5.25
N LEU A 71 -6.23 -19.36 -5.37
CA LEU A 71 -5.22 -19.97 -4.49
C LEU A 71 -4.07 -19.02 -4.03
N HIS A 72 -4.37 -17.74 -3.78
CA HIS A 72 -3.43 -16.77 -3.25
C HIS A 72 -3.32 -16.94 -1.75
N ARG A 73 -2.22 -17.57 -1.36
CA ARG A 73 -1.76 -17.56 0.03
C ARG A 73 -0.66 -16.54 0.12
N GLU A 74 -0.91 -15.46 0.80
CA GLU A 74 0.14 -14.53 1.20
C GLU A 74 0.39 -14.68 2.69
N SER A 75 1.65 -14.64 3.08
CA SER A 75 2.09 -14.76 4.45
C SER A 75 3.02 -13.61 4.78
N ASN A 76 2.63 -12.77 5.72
CA ASN A 76 3.42 -11.64 6.19
C ASN A 76 3.79 -11.80 7.65
N VAL A 77 4.88 -11.16 8.06
CA VAL A 77 5.27 -11.06 9.47
C VAL A 77 4.74 -9.73 10.01
N ALA A 78 4.02 -9.79 11.12
CA ALA A 78 3.61 -8.62 11.89
C ALA A 78 4.42 -8.53 13.17
N LEU A 79 4.93 -7.33 13.48
CA LEU A 79 5.59 -7.04 14.75
C LEU A 79 4.67 -6.13 15.56
N VAL A 80 4.40 -6.51 16.81
CA VAL A 80 3.56 -5.74 17.74
C VAL A 80 4.44 -5.09 18.80
N ASP A 81 4.32 -3.79 18.92
CA ASP A 81 4.88 -2.98 19.99
C ASP A 81 3.79 -2.75 21.05
N HIS A 82 3.73 -3.62 22.06
CA HIS A 82 2.72 -3.52 23.11
C HIS A 82 2.85 -2.24 23.95
N ALA A 83 4.08 -1.69 24.08
CA ALA A 83 4.30 -0.47 24.85
C ALA A 83 3.64 0.76 24.20
N LYS A 84 3.48 0.73 22.88
CA LYS A 84 2.89 1.82 22.10
C LYS A 84 1.51 1.46 21.52
N ASP A 85 1.07 0.24 21.69
CA ASP A 85 -0.15 -0.31 21.06
C ASP A 85 -0.14 -0.18 19.54
N GLU A 86 0.99 -0.54 18.90
CA GLU A 86 1.18 -0.39 17.48
C GLU A 86 1.62 -1.71 16.81
N VAL A 87 1.26 -1.87 15.56
CA VAL A 87 1.66 -2.98 14.69
C VAL A 87 2.42 -2.46 13.48
N PHE A 88 3.51 -3.13 13.13
CA PHE A 88 4.24 -2.86 11.90
C PHE A 88 3.47 -3.37 10.68
N VAL A 89 3.32 -2.49 9.68
CA VAL A 89 2.71 -2.78 8.38
C VAL A 89 3.74 -2.54 7.30
N GLY A 90 4.07 -3.59 6.56
CA GLY A 90 5.09 -3.55 5.52
C GLY A 90 5.75 -4.89 5.29
N GLU A 91 6.89 -4.86 4.63
CA GLU A 91 7.70 -6.04 4.35
C GLU A 91 8.79 -6.20 5.42
N VAL A 92 9.03 -7.45 5.83
CA VAL A 92 10.08 -7.81 6.79
C VAL A 92 11.04 -8.78 6.12
N PHE A 93 12.27 -8.36 5.97
CA PHE A 93 13.38 -9.19 5.50
C PHE A 93 14.21 -9.64 6.70
N HIS A 94 14.51 -10.92 6.79
CA HIS A 94 15.29 -11.48 7.89
C HIS A 94 16.43 -12.33 7.36
N ASP A 95 17.65 -12.02 7.80
CA ASP A 95 18.86 -12.77 7.49
C ASP A 95 19.29 -13.62 8.69
N LEU A 96 19.02 -14.93 8.62
CA LEU A 96 19.40 -15.86 9.66
C LEU A 96 20.91 -15.94 9.85
N ALA A 97 21.69 -15.85 8.77
CA ALA A 97 23.15 -15.92 8.85
C ALA A 97 23.69 -14.70 9.62
N ARG A 98 23.11 -13.53 9.41
CA ARG A 98 23.45 -12.32 10.15
C ARG A 98 23.10 -12.45 11.63
N ARG A 99 21.91 -12.95 11.97
CA ARG A 99 21.49 -13.23 13.35
C ARG A 99 22.46 -14.16 14.06
N MET A 100 22.93 -15.21 13.39
CA MET A 100 23.88 -16.16 13.93
C MET A 100 25.29 -15.57 14.13
N ALA A 101 25.66 -14.55 13.38
CA ALA A 101 26.95 -13.88 13.49
C ALA A 101 27.16 -13.17 14.85
N LYS A 102 26.08 -12.86 15.58
CA LYS A 102 26.08 -12.30 16.96
C LYS A 102 27.02 -11.09 17.15
N ARG A 103 27.19 -10.28 16.12
CA ARG A 103 27.98 -9.05 16.19
C ARG A 103 27.07 -7.82 16.03
N PRO A 104 27.40 -6.66 16.62
CA PRO A 104 26.66 -5.43 16.38
C PRO A 104 26.58 -5.08 14.90
N PHE A 105 25.52 -4.42 14.52
CA PHE A 105 25.33 -3.88 13.18
C PHE A 105 26.35 -2.78 12.91
N ASP A 106 27.15 -2.93 11.87
CA ASP A 106 28.07 -1.93 11.36
C ASP A 106 27.57 -1.37 10.02
N PRO A 107 27.09 -0.09 9.99
CA PRO A 107 26.56 0.48 8.77
C PRO A 107 27.52 0.41 7.57
N ALA A 108 28.81 0.59 7.80
CA ALA A 108 29.80 0.61 6.73
C ALA A 108 29.95 -0.75 6.04
N GLY A 109 29.89 -1.83 6.83
CA GLY A 109 30.04 -3.19 6.31
C GLY A 109 28.72 -3.87 5.95
N ASP A 110 27.61 -3.53 6.63
CA ASP A 110 26.34 -4.26 6.54
C ASP A 110 25.33 -3.65 5.55
N LEU A 111 25.36 -2.32 5.34
CA LEU A 111 24.43 -1.70 4.38
C LEU A 111 24.66 -2.12 2.92
N PRO A 112 25.90 -2.21 2.38
CA PRO A 112 26.09 -2.59 0.99
C PRO A 112 25.49 -3.95 0.60
N PRO A 113 25.64 -5.04 1.40
CA PRO A 113 24.95 -6.30 1.14
C PRO A 113 23.42 -6.19 1.19
N ILE A 114 22.86 -5.41 2.12
CA ILE A 114 21.41 -5.15 2.22
C ILE A 114 20.92 -4.42 0.97
N GLU A 115 21.61 -3.35 0.56
CA GLU A 115 21.31 -2.62 -0.67
C GLU A 115 21.35 -3.52 -1.91
N GLY A 116 22.34 -4.42 -1.97
CA GLY A 116 22.47 -5.43 -3.04
C GLY A 116 21.27 -6.36 -3.10
N SER A 117 20.89 -6.94 -1.96
CA SER A 117 19.74 -7.84 -1.86
C SER A 117 18.42 -7.14 -2.21
N LEU A 118 18.22 -5.90 -1.75
CA LEU A 118 17.04 -5.12 -2.10
C LEU A 118 17.04 -4.73 -3.58
N THR A 119 18.20 -4.38 -4.15
CA THR A 119 18.35 -4.08 -5.57
C THR A 119 17.96 -5.29 -6.42
N GLU A 120 18.35 -6.49 -6.02
CA GLU A 120 17.93 -7.73 -6.67
C GLU A 120 16.42 -7.97 -6.52
N ALA A 121 15.89 -7.84 -5.30
CA ALA A 121 14.47 -8.07 -5.01
C ALA A 121 13.55 -7.10 -5.77
N TYR A 122 13.88 -5.82 -5.78
CA TYR A 122 13.09 -4.79 -6.48
C TYR A 122 13.42 -4.68 -7.97
N GLY A 123 14.56 -5.19 -8.44
CA GLY A 123 15.05 -5.00 -9.80
C GLY A 123 15.36 -3.54 -10.16
N LEU A 124 15.55 -2.68 -9.15
CA LEU A 124 15.84 -1.26 -9.25
C LEU A 124 16.94 -0.93 -8.25
N SER A 125 17.79 0.06 -8.57
CA SER A 125 18.86 0.48 -7.66
C SER A 125 18.30 1.01 -6.35
N VAL A 126 18.74 0.45 -5.23
CA VAL A 126 18.32 0.80 -3.88
C VAL A 126 19.50 1.35 -3.09
N LYS A 127 19.25 2.39 -2.29
CA LYS A 127 20.16 2.95 -1.29
C LYS A 127 19.45 3.03 0.06
N VAL A 128 20.20 2.76 1.13
CA VAL A 128 19.69 2.79 2.50
C VAL A 128 20.50 3.82 3.31
N LYS A 129 19.80 4.73 3.97
CA LYS A 129 20.38 5.72 4.87
C LYS A 129 19.83 5.48 6.27
N ILE A 130 20.71 5.44 7.27
CA ILE A 130 20.28 5.44 8.68
C ILE A 130 19.91 6.86 9.05
N GLU A 131 18.78 7.00 9.70
CA GLU A 131 18.27 8.26 10.24
C GLU A 131 18.56 8.37 11.74
N GLU A 132 18.40 9.56 12.28
CA GLU A 132 18.55 9.80 13.73
C GLU A 132 17.38 9.20 14.52
N GLY A 133 17.66 8.78 15.74
CA GLY A 133 16.68 8.22 16.66
C GLY A 133 16.73 6.70 16.75
N ALA A 134 15.87 6.16 17.60
CA ALA A 134 15.68 4.72 17.79
C ALA A 134 14.27 4.42 18.28
N ARG A 135 13.81 3.20 17.97
CA ARG A 135 12.58 2.62 18.50
C ARG A 135 12.94 1.30 19.20
N GLY A 136 13.38 1.39 20.46
CA GLY A 136 14.01 0.24 21.13
C GLY A 136 15.22 -0.22 20.32
N PRO A 137 15.30 -1.52 19.93
CA PRO A 137 16.40 -2.06 19.13
C PRO A 137 16.29 -1.80 17.63
N LEU A 138 15.36 -0.96 17.20
CA LEU A 138 15.15 -0.62 15.80
C LEU A 138 15.70 0.79 15.51
N LYS A 139 16.61 0.89 14.55
CA LYS A 139 17.12 2.15 14.01
C LYS A 139 16.28 2.55 12.80
N PRO A 140 15.74 3.78 12.77
CA PRO A 140 15.01 4.26 11.60
C PRO A 140 15.95 4.39 10.41
N ILE A 141 15.44 4.07 9.24
CA ILE A 141 16.14 4.19 7.97
C ILE A 141 15.25 4.83 6.92
N THR A 142 15.89 5.43 5.92
CA THR A 142 15.26 5.81 4.67
C THR A 142 15.78 4.91 3.55
N ILE A 143 14.88 4.22 2.87
CA ILE A 143 15.18 3.40 1.72
C ILE A 143 14.85 4.22 0.48
N THR A 144 15.86 4.47 -0.36
CA THR A 144 15.70 5.23 -1.61
C THR A 144 15.80 4.29 -2.79
N ILE A 145 14.72 4.21 -3.57
CA ILE A 145 14.62 3.39 -4.78
C ILE A 145 14.71 4.31 -6.00
N ARG A 146 15.64 4.03 -6.90
CA ARG A 146 15.81 4.78 -8.15
C ARG A 146 14.88 4.21 -9.22
N GLN A 147 13.85 4.95 -9.56
CA GLN A 147 12.89 4.59 -10.62
C GLN A 147 13.45 4.89 -12.01
N THR A 148 14.11 6.06 -12.16
CA THR A 148 14.83 6.49 -13.34
C THR A 148 16.09 7.26 -12.91
N GLU A 149 16.92 7.71 -13.86
CA GLU A 149 18.13 8.48 -13.54
C GLU A 149 17.86 9.66 -12.61
N ASN A 150 16.73 10.34 -12.79
CA ASN A 150 16.35 11.55 -12.06
C ASN A 150 15.12 11.38 -11.15
N ALA A 151 14.67 10.15 -10.92
CA ALA A 151 13.49 9.89 -10.09
C ALA A 151 13.81 8.91 -8.96
N LEU A 152 13.77 9.42 -7.73
CA LEU A 152 14.03 8.69 -6.50
C LEU A 152 12.77 8.65 -5.64
N VAL A 153 12.38 7.46 -5.21
CA VAL A 153 11.31 7.24 -4.23
C VAL A 153 11.95 6.91 -2.89
N ALA A 154 11.70 7.73 -1.87
CA ALA A 154 12.16 7.47 -0.52
C ALA A 154 11.01 6.93 0.33
N ILE A 155 11.21 5.79 0.96
CA ILE A 155 10.26 5.13 1.86
C ILE A 155 10.89 4.91 3.24
N PRO A 156 10.11 5.01 4.32
CA PRO A 156 10.59 4.76 5.67
C PRO A 156 10.78 3.27 5.92
N GLY A 157 11.63 2.96 6.89
CA GLY A 157 11.85 1.62 7.38
C GLY A 157 12.66 1.60 8.66
N PHE A 158 13.06 0.40 9.07
CA PHE A 158 13.88 0.19 10.26
C PHE A 158 14.86 -0.95 10.01
N VAL A 159 16.00 -0.90 10.68
CA VAL A 159 16.96 -2.01 10.79
C VAL A 159 17.17 -2.34 12.26
N SER A 160 17.20 -3.65 12.58
CA SER A 160 17.48 -4.09 13.95
C SER A 160 18.94 -3.83 14.36
N ASP A 161 19.21 -3.66 15.67
CA ASP A 161 20.53 -3.38 16.21
C ASP A 161 21.59 -4.46 15.91
N ASP A 162 21.15 -5.68 15.64
CA ASP A 162 22.01 -6.77 15.19
C ASP A 162 22.11 -6.84 13.63
N GLY A 163 21.37 -6.00 12.92
CA GLY A 163 21.30 -5.97 11.46
C GLY A 163 20.65 -7.20 10.82
N ALA A 164 20.06 -8.10 11.62
CA ALA A 164 19.45 -9.32 11.12
C ALA A 164 18.07 -9.12 10.51
N SER A 165 17.39 -8.04 10.86
CA SER A 165 16.05 -7.72 10.37
C SER A 165 15.99 -6.33 9.75
N LEU A 166 15.41 -6.27 8.56
CA LEU A 166 15.11 -5.04 7.84
C LEU A 166 13.59 -4.95 7.65
N LEU A 167 13.01 -3.85 8.09
CA LEU A 167 11.60 -3.56 8.03
C LEU A 167 11.38 -2.43 7.03
N ILE A 168 10.57 -2.64 6.01
CA ILE A 168 10.21 -1.64 5.00
C ILE A 168 8.74 -1.31 5.16
N GLY A 169 8.44 -0.18 5.76
CA GLY A 169 7.08 0.22 6.11
C GLY A 169 7.02 1.06 7.36
N GLU A 170 5.84 1.10 7.98
CA GLU A 170 5.54 1.97 9.10
C GLU A 170 4.78 1.24 10.20
N PHE A 171 4.93 1.70 11.45
CA PHE A 171 4.06 1.29 12.54
C PHE A 171 2.74 2.06 12.49
N GLN A 172 1.64 1.34 12.74
CA GLN A 172 0.29 1.87 12.79
C GLN A 172 -0.35 1.51 14.14
N PRO A 173 -1.19 2.39 14.72
CA PRO A 173 -1.93 2.02 15.92
C PRO A 173 -2.73 0.74 15.69
N LEU A 174 -2.58 -0.25 16.58
CA LEU A 174 -3.29 -1.53 16.47
C LEU A 174 -4.80 -1.38 16.71
N SER A 175 -5.19 -0.32 17.43
CA SER A 175 -6.59 0.07 17.62
C SER A 175 -7.18 0.83 16.43
N ALA A 176 -6.35 1.24 15.44
CA ALA A 176 -6.83 2.01 14.30
C ALA A 176 -7.63 1.12 13.34
N ASP A 177 -8.73 1.67 12.86
CA ASP A 177 -9.44 1.09 11.72
C ASP A 177 -8.58 1.22 10.45
N ALA A 178 -8.27 0.08 9.84
CA ALA A 178 -7.41 0.02 8.66
C ALA A 178 -7.94 0.85 7.48
N GLN A 179 -9.26 0.96 7.33
CA GLN A 179 -9.89 1.81 6.33
C GLN A 179 -9.58 3.29 6.60
N SER A 180 -9.69 3.71 7.85
CA SER A 180 -9.39 5.09 8.27
C SER A 180 -7.91 5.43 8.08
N VAL A 181 -7.00 4.50 8.39
CA VAL A 181 -5.56 4.67 8.12
C VAL A 181 -5.31 4.89 6.63
N ARG A 182 -5.87 4.04 5.77
CA ARG A 182 -5.71 4.19 4.32
C ARG A 182 -6.31 5.48 3.80
N ARG A 183 -7.50 5.86 4.28
CA ARG A 183 -8.15 7.13 3.92
C ARG A 183 -7.26 8.31 4.27
N ARG A 184 -6.66 8.31 5.46
CA ARG A 184 -5.70 9.33 5.89
C ARG A 184 -4.46 9.36 4.98
N LEU A 185 -3.83 8.20 4.71
CA LEU A 185 -2.68 8.12 3.80
C LEU A 185 -3.01 8.66 2.40
N MET A 186 -4.17 8.32 1.87
CA MET A 186 -4.63 8.79 0.56
C MET A 186 -4.91 10.30 0.53
N SER A 187 -5.29 10.91 1.67
CA SER A 187 -5.54 12.35 1.77
C SER A 187 -4.26 13.20 1.85
N GLU A 188 -3.10 12.60 2.09
CA GLU A 188 -1.81 13.31 2.18
C GLU A 188 -1.36 13.92 0.83
N SER A 189 -1.92 13.46 -0.28
CA SER A 189 -1.63 14.02 -1.61
C SER A 189 -2.85 13.97 -2.52
N GLN A 190 -2.95 14.94 -3.42
CA GLN A 190 -4.00 14.93 -4.44
C GLN A 190 -3.63 13.96 -5.57
N ALA A 191 -4.64 13.29 -6.13
CA ALA A 191 -4.51 12.53 -7.36
C ALA A 191 -4.15 13.43 -8.54
N ILE A 192 -3.59 12.85 -9.59
CA ILE A 192 -3.29 13.60 -10.83
C ILE A 192 -4.55 14.02 -11.56
N ARG A 193 -5.61 13.24 -11.44
CA ARG A 193 -6.96 13.54 -11.94
C ARG A 193 -7.93 13.39 -10.77
N PRO A 194 -8.22 14.46 -10.04
CA PRO A 194 -9.22 14.44 -8.99
C PRO A 194 -10.61 14.14 -9.56
N ALA A 195 -11.32 13.24 -8.91
CA ALA A 195 -12.67 12.88 -9.31
C ALA A 195 -13.68 14.04 -9.02
N ARG A 196 -14.72 14.09 -9.84
CA ARG A 196 -15.89 14.95 -9.62
C ARG A 196 -17.13 14.10 -9.81
N GLY A 197 -17.89 13.89 -8.76
CA GLY A 197 -19.09 13.06 -8.75
C GLY A 197 -19.64 12.94 -7.33
N ASP A 198 -20.74 12.21 -7.18
CA ASP A 198 -21.36 11.96 -5.87
C ASP A 198 -20.49 11.10 -4.96
N PHE A 199 -19.65 10.27 -5.57
CA PHE A 199 -18.61 9.47 -4.93
C PHE A 199 -17.44 9.26 -5.91
N TYR A 200 -16.31 8.72 -5.42
CA TYR A 200 -15.19 8.38 -6.28
C TYR A 200 -14.53 7.05 -5.91
N VAL A 201 -13.98 6.41 -6.94
CA VAL A 201 -13.09 5.26 -6.82
C VAL A 201 -11.69 5.72 -7.20
N THR A 202 -10.71 5.52 -6.31
CA THR A 202 -9.31 5.81 -6.62
C THR A 202 -8.70 4.63 -7.35
N GLU A 203 -8.09 4.87 -8.50
CA GLU A 203 -7.35 3.91 -9.30
C GLU A 203 -5.85 4.17 -9.23
N PHE A 204 -5.05 3.17 -8.91
CA PHE A 204 -3.61 3.16 -9.14
C PHE A 204 -3.33 2.47 -10.47
N LEU A 205 -2.73 3.21 -11.40
CA LEU A 205 -2.64 2.86 -12.82
C LEU A 205 -1.20 2.85 -13.32
N ASP A 206 -0.91 1.91 -14.23
CA ASP A 206 0.31 1.84 -15.04
C ASP A 206 -0.07 1.75 -16.53
N PHE A 207 0.43 2.66 -17.35
CA PHE A 207 0.09 2.71 -18.78
C PHE A 207 0.61 1.54 -19.60
N GLN A 208 1.65 0.85 -19.14
CA GLN A 208 2.21 -0.33 -19.80
C GLN A 208 1.57 -1.65 -19.32
N CYS A 209 0.77 -1.59 -18.26
CA CYS A 209 0.10 -2.75 -17.70
C CYS A 209 -1.11 -3.18 -18.55
N GLU A 210 -1.05 -4.39 -19.12
CA GLU A 210 -2.14 -4.95 -19.92
C GLU A 210 -3.47 -5.04 -19.17
N ARG A 211 -3.42 -5.37 -17.85
CA ARG A 211 -4.62 -5.42 -17.02
C ARG A 211 -5.24 -4.03 -16.85
N CYS A 212 -4.42 -2.97 -16.75
CA CYS A 212 -4.93 -1.60 -16.69
C CYS A 212 -5.65 -1.24 -17.99
N ARG A 213 -5.05 -1.57 -19.13
CA ARG A 213 -5.65 -1.33 -20.46
C ARG A 213 -7.06 -1.90 -20.59
N VAL A 214 -7.28 -3.10 -20.02
CA VAL A 214 -8.58 -3.78 -20.06
C VAL A 214 -9.53 -3.28 -18.98
N ARG A 215 -9.05 -3.14 -17.72
CA ARG A 215 -9.92 -2.91 -16.58
C ARG A 215 -10.24 -1.44 -16.31
N ALA A 216 -9.32 -0.51 -16.57
CA ALA A 216 -9.55 0.90 -16.29
C ALA A 216 -10.77 1.47 -17.04
N PRO A 217 -10.95 1.25 -18.35
CA PRO A 217 -12.15 1.72 -19.07
C PRO A 217 -13.44 1.11 -18.53
N GLU A 218 -13.43 -0.18 -18.21
CA GLU A 218 -14.59 -0.89 -17.67
C GLU A 218 -15.01 -0.33 -16.30
N VAL A 219 -14.06 -0.17 -15.38
CA VAL A 219 -14.31 0.41 -14.05
C VAL A 219 -14.83 1.84 -14.16
N LYS A 220 -14.23 2.67 -15.01
CA LYS A 220 -14.70 4.05 -15.25
C LYS A 220 -16.14 4.10 -15.73
N LYS A 221 -16.50 3.19 -16.65
CA LYS A 221 -17.88 3.07 -17.16
C LYS A 221 -18.86 2.70 -16.04
N ILE A 222 -18.56 1.63 -15.27
CA ILE A 222 -19.42 1.17 -14.16
C ILE A 222 -19.60 2.26 -13.11
N VAL A 223 -18.51 2.94 -12.73
CA VAL A 223 -18.54 4.02 -11.73
C VAL A 223 -19.37 5.22 -12.23
N ALA A 224 -19.19 5.61 -13.51
CA ALA A 224 -19.94 6.71 -14.12
C ALA A 224 -21.44 6.41 -14.23
N GLU A 225 -21.83 5.18 -14.57
CA GLU A 225 -23.25 4.74 -14.63
C GLU A 225 -23.94 4.83 -13.26
N LYS A 226 -23.18 4.90 -12.17
CA LYS A 226 -23.66 5.06 -10.79
C LYS A 226 -23.56 6.50 -10.27
N GLY A 227 -23.19 7.47 -11.13
CA GLY A 227 -23.03 8.89 -10.74
C GLY A 227 -21.69 9.23 -10.10
N GLY A 228 -20.75 8.26 -10.05
CA GLY A 228 -19.42 8.47 -9.51
C GLY A 228 -18.39 8.87 -10.55
N ALA A 229 -17.15 9.05 -10.10
CA ALA A 229 -16.00 9.30 -10.94
C ALA A 229 -14.76 8.53 -10.46
N VAL A 230 -13.77 8.36 -11.34
CA VAL A 230 -12.50 7.71 -11.00
C VAL A 230 -11.43 8.75 -10.77
N ASP A 231 -10.83 8.69 -9.59
CA ASP A 231 -9.68 9.44 -9.12
C ASP A 231 -8.41 8.67 -9.48
N VAL A 232 -7.50 9.25 -10.27
CA VAL A 232 -6.37 8.50 -10.84
C VAL A 232 -5.06 8.86 -10.15
N ARG A 233 -4.32 7.85 -9.77
CA ARG A 233 -2.95 7.89 -9.25
C ARG A 233 -2.03 7.02 -10.11
N LEU A 234 -0.81 7.45 -10.29
CA LEU A 234 0.14 6.78 -11.17
C LEU A 234 1.08 5.87 -10.36
N PHE A 235 1.06 4.60 -10.70
CA PHE A 235 1.94 3.60 -10.09
C PHE A 235 2.68 2.80 -11.17
N PRO A 236 3.63 3.42 -11.89
CA PRO A 236 4.43 2.74 -12.91
C PRO A 236 5.33 1.68 -12.27
N LEU A 237 5.21 0.43 -12.73
CA LEU A 237 5.97 -0.72 -12.25
C LEU A 237 7.32 -0.81 -13.01
N SER A 238 8.21 0.15 -12.78
CA SER A 238 9.45 0.36 -13.55
C SER A 238 10.39 -0.86 -13.60
N LYS A 239 10.24 -1.82 -12.66
CA LYS A 239 10.98 -3.09 -12.68
C LYS A 239 10.66 -3.93 -13.91
N VAL A 240 9.40 -3.92 -14.35
CA VAL A 240 8.91 -4.81 -15.43
C VAL A 240 8.41 -4.04 -16.64
N HIS A 241 8.18 -2.74 -16.51
CA HIS A 241 7.58 -1.86 -17.49
C HIS A 241 8.51 -0.66 -17.80
N ASN A 242 9.32 -0.79 -18.85
CA ASN A 242 10.43 0.12 -19.14
C ASN A 242 10.03 1.52 -19.64
N TRP A 243 8.79 1.71 -20.17
CA TRP A 243 8.29 3.01 -20.58
C TRP A 243 7.14 3.55 -19.69
N ALA A 244 6.73 2.79 -18.67
CA ALA A 244 5.63 3.18 -17.78
C ALA A 244 5.91 4.47 -17.02
N PHE A 245 7.12 4.65 -16.48
CA PHE A 245 7.46 5.84 -15.71
C PHE A 245 7.48 7.11 -16.58
N PRO A 246 8.15 7.16 -17.76
CA PRO A 246 8.03 8.30 -18.66
C PRO A 246 6.60 8.62 -19.07
N ALA A 247 5.79 7.61 -19.40
CA ALA A 247 4.38 7.82 -19.74
C ALA A 247 3.58 8.43 -18.56
N ALA A 248 3.87 8.00 -17.35
CA ALA A 248 3.28 8.58 -16.14
C ALA A 248 3.69 10.06 -15.95
N GLU A 249 4.96 10.43 -16.18
CA GLU A 249 5.38 11.82 -16.13
C GLU A 249 4.63 12.69 -17.17
N TYR A 250 4.46 12.19 -18.39
CA TYR A 250 3.74 12.93 -19.44
C TYR A 250 2.25 13.11 -19.07
N ALA A 251 1.62 12.07 -18.53
CA ALA A 251 0.25 12.13 -18.02
C ALA A 251 0.10 13.16 -16.90
N ALA A 252 1.04 13.15 -15.94
CA ALA A 252 1.05 14.10 -14.83
C ALA A 252 1.27 15.55 -15.29
N ALA A 253 2.12 15.77 -16.30
CA ALA A 253 2.34 17.08 -16.91
C ALA A 253 1.09 17.59 -17.64
N LEU A 254 0.44 16.75 -18.45
CA LEU A 254 -0.80 17.11 -19.15
C LEU A 254 -1.92 17.45 -18.15
N ALA A 255 -2.12 16.60 -17.13
CA ALA A 255 -3.13 16.84 -16.10
C ALA A 255 -2.89 18.11 -15.28
N ALA A 256 -1.62 18.51 -15.12
CA ALA A 256 -1.25 19.75 -14.44
C ALA A 256 -1.54 20.99 -15.26
N VAL A 257 -1.40 20.89 -16.56
CA VAL A 257 -1.68 22.01 -17.50
C VAL A 257 -3.19 22.19 -17.67
N ASP A 258 -3.89 21.09 -17.95
CA ASP A 258 -5.35 21.02 -18.03
C ASP A 258 -5.80 19.58 -17.74
N PRO A 259 -6.57 19.33 -16.67
CA PRO A 259 -7.08 17.99 -16.35
C PRO A 259 -7.89 17.32 -17.49
N ALA A 260 -8.44 18.09 -18.42
CA ALA A 260 -9.17 17.56 -19.58
C ALA A 260 -8.26 16.91 -20.63
N LEU A 261 -6.96 17.14 -20.59
CA LEU A 261 -5.99 16.53 -21.52
C LEU A 261 -5.63 15.09 -21.12
N TYR A 262 -5.70 14.78 -19.82
CA TYR A 262 -5.36 13.44 -19.30
C TYR A 262 -6.20 12.32 -19.95
N PRO A 263 -7.54 12.39 -20.02
CA PRO A 263 -8.33 11.31 -20.64
C PRO A 263 -7.96 11.07 -22.09
N LYS A 264 -7.69 12.12 -22.86
CA LYS A 264 -7.28 11.98 -24.27
C LYS A 264 -5.96 11.21 -24.41
N TYR A 265 -5.04 11.48 -23.50
CA TYR A 265 -3.75 10.80 -23.46
C TYR A 265 -3.91 9.32 -23.07
N GLU A 266 -4.64 9.05 -21.99
CA GLU A 266 -4.92 7.68 -21.52
C GLU A 266 -5.61 6.84 -22.59
N ASP A 267 -6.69 7.32 -23.19
CA ASP A 267 -7.45 6.63 -24.23
C ASP A 267 -6.56 6.34 -25.47
N THR A 268 -5.68 7.29 -25.83
CA THR A 268 -4.75 7.13 -26.94
C THR A 268 -3.71 6.04 -26.66
N LEU A 269 -3.16 6.01 -25.45
CA LEU A 269 -2.17 4.99 -25.07
C LEU A 269 -2.81 3.60 -25.02
N PHE A 270 -3.99 3.49 -24.42
CA PHE A 270 -4.65 2.19 -24.27
C PHE A 270 -5.25 1.63 -25.58
N SER A 271 -5.50 2.49 -26.57
CA SER A 271 -5.99 2.06 -27.89
C SER A 271 -4.87 1.57 -28.82
N ARG A 272 -3.60 1.74 -28.48
CA ARG A 272 -2.45 1.42 -29.36
C ARG A 272 -1.64 0.26 -28.80
N GLU A 273 -1.07 -0.53 -29.72
CA GLU A 273 -0.10 -1.58 -29.41
C GLU A 273 1.32 -1.11 -29.77
N GLY A 274 2.34 -1.82 -29.28
CA GLY A 274 3.73 -1.55 -29.61
C GLY A 274 4.26 -0.20 -29.12
N MET A 275 3.67 0.34 -28.06
CA MET A 275 4.05 1.63 -27.51
C MET A 275 5.48 1.65 -26.96
N THR A 276 6.14 2.80 -27.11
CA THR A 276 7.47 3.09 -26.57
C THR A 276 7.44 4.42 -25.80
N ALA A 277 8.49 4.69 -25.01
CA ALA A 277 8.62 5.98 -24.32
C ALA A 277 8.61 7.17 -25.30
N ALA A 278 9.25 7.02 -26.47
CA ALA A 278 9.28 8.05 -27.52
C ALA A 278 7.88 8.28 -28.12
N ALA A 279 7.13 7.20 -28.42
CA ALA A 279 5.78 7.32 -28.92
C ALA A 279 4.83 7.95 -27.89
N ALA A 280 4.93 7.57 -26.62
CA ALA A 280 4.16 8.17 -25.53
C ALA A 280 4.48 9.67 -25.38
N ARG A 281 5.75 10.06 -25.51
CA ARG A 281 6.19 11.46 -25.51
C ARG A 281 5.57 12.25 -26.66
N GLN A 282 5.62 11.71 -27.88
CA GLN A 282 5.08 12.38 -29.06
C GLN A 282 3.56 12.61 -28.92
N ILE A 283 2.82 11.58 -28.51
CA ILE A 283 1.38 11.68 -28.25
C ILE A 283 1.07 12.79 -27.24
N ALA A 284 1.80 12.84 -26.12
CA ALA A 284 1.60 13.87 -25.11
C ALA A 284 1.88 15.28 -25.64
N SER A 285 2.96 15.43 -26.42
CA SER A 285 3.32 16.70 -27.08
C SER A 285 2.25 17.16 -28.06
N ASP A 286 1.75 16.24 -28.90
CA ASP A 286 0.71 16.54 -29.90
C ASP A 286 -0.60 16.99 -29.23
N ILE A 287 -0.98 16.31 -28.13
CA ILE A 287 -2.17 16.68 -27.34
C ILE A 287 -2.00 18.07 -26.70
N ALA A 288 -0.83 18.37 -26.14
CA ALA A 288 -0.53 19.67 -25.55
C ALA A 288 -0.50 20.78 -26.63
N GLU A 289 0.06 20.51 -27.79
CA GLU A 289 0.12 21.45 -28.93
C GLU A 289 -1.28 21.75 -29.47
N ALA A 290 -2.10 20.73 -29.70
CA ALA A 290 -3.49 20.89 -30.15
C ALA A 290 -4.36 21.70 -29.16
N ALA A 291 -3.99 21.69 -27.87
CA ALA A 291 -4.63 22.48 -26.83
C ALA A 291 -4.01 23.89 -26.65
N GLY A 292 -2.99 24.28 -27.45
CA GLY A 292 -2.24 25.52 -27.27
C GLY A 292 -1.47 25.61 -25.95
N ALA A 293 -1.10 24.46 -25.39
CA ALA A 293 -0.53 24.34 -24.05
C ALA A 293 0.89 23.76 -24.01
N LYS A 294 1.54 23.63 -25.18
CA LYS A 294 2.85 22.97 -25.35
C LYS A 294 3.95 23.54 -24.43
N GLU A 295 4.06 24.88 -24.36
CA GLU A 295 5.09 25.51 -23.54
C GLU A 295 4.92 25.21 -22.04
N LYS A 296 3.65 25.20 -21.57
CA LYS A 296 3.35 24.85 -20.18
C LYS A 296 3.65 23.39 -19.90
N PHE A 297 3.31 22.49 -20.81
CA PHE A 297 3.62 21.07 -20.73
C PHE A 297 5.14 20.83 -20.63
N GLU A 298 5.95 21.45 -21.51
CA GLU A 298 7.39 21.35 -21.46
C GLU A 298 7.97 21.92 -20.15
N SER A 299 7.42 23.02 -19.66
CA SER A 299 7.80 23.62 -18.38
C SER A 299 7.51 22.70 -17.17
N GLU A 300 6.38 21.97 -17.16
CA GLU A 300 6.06 20.98 -16.12
C GLU A 300 7.08 19.84 -16.07
N LEU A 301 7.52 19.38 -17.25
CA LEU A 301 8.53 18.32 -17.36
C LEU A 301 9.94 18.83 -16.98
N ALA A 302 10.37 19.95 -17.56
CA ALA A 302 11.69 20.52 -17.31
C ALA A 302 11.90 20.92 -15.85
N GLY A 303 10.83 21.43 -15.19
CA GLY A 303 10.84 21.79 -13.78
C GLY A 303 10.75 20.61 -12.82
N GLY A 304 10.57 19.37 -13.31
CA GLY A 304 10.49 18.17 -12.49
C GLY A 304 9.18 18.00 -11.70
N ARG A 305 8.23 18.94 -11.79
CA ARG A 305 6.98 18.90 -11.01
C ARG A 305 6.09 17.69 -11.36
N ALA A 306 6.04 17.35 -12.64
CA ALA A 306 5.34 16.15 -13.10
C ALA A 306 5.94 14.87 -12.48
N ARG A 307 7.27 14.76 -12.47
CA ARG A 307 8.01 13.68 -11.84
C ARG A 307 7.72 13.56 -10.34
N GLU A 308 7.74 14.67 -9.63
CA GLU A 308 7.45 14.69 -8.19
C GLU A 308 6.04 14.18 -7.87
N ARG A 309 5.05 14.44 -8.75
CA ARG A 309 3.69 13.89 -8.60
C ARG A 309 3.69 12.38 -8.74
N VAL A 310 4.36 11.84 -9.76
CA VAL A 310 4.49 10.38 -9.96
C VAL A 310 5.21 9.73 -8.78
N VAL A 311 6.30 10.31 -8.30
CA VAL A 311 7.06 9.82 -7.13
C VAL A 311 6.20 9.80 -5.87
N ARG A 312 5.35 10.81 -5.65
CA ARG A 312 4.41 10.81 -4.50
C ARG A 312 3.38 9.70 -4.61
N ASP A 313 2.83 9.46 -5.79
CA ASP A 313 1.86 8.38 -5.99
C ASP A 313 2.50 7.00 -5.81
N ILE A 314 3.74 6.80 -6.29
CA ILE A 314 4.51 5.57 -6.04
C ILE A 314 4.74 5.37 -4.54
N ARG A 315 5.18 6.42 -3.82
CA ARG A 315 5.38 6.36 -2.37
C ARG A 315 4.08 5.97 -1.65
N LEU A 316 2.97 6.58 -2.03
CA LEU A 316 1.67 6.26 -1.46
C LEU A 316 1.29 4.80 -1.73
N ALA A 317 1.45 4.32 -2.98
CA ALA A 317 1.18 2.93 -3.33
C ALA A 317 2.00 1.94 -2.47
N MET A 318 3.29 2.22 -2.28
CA MET A 318 4.16 1.40 -1.43
C MET A 318 3.75 1.43 0.05
N ARG A 319 3.37 2.59 0.59
CA ARG A 319 2.85 2.71 1.97
C ARG A 319 1.51 2.01 2.16
N LEU A 320 0.70 1.92 1.11
CA LEU A 320 -0.55 1.13 1.09
C LEU A 320 -0.30 -0.37 0.92
N GLY A 321 0.95 -0.79 0.70
CA GLY A 321 1.31 -2.19 0.47
C GLY A 321 0.88 -2.72 -0.90
N LEU A 322 0.78 -1.85 -1.91
CA LEU A 322 0.42 -2.28 -3.26
C LEU A 322 1.60 -2.95 -3.96
N SER A 323 1.35 -4.13 -4.51
CA SER A 323 2.32 -4.91 -5.28
C SER A 323 2.07 -4.92 -6.78
N GLY A 324 0.99 -4.25 -7.26
CA GLY A 324 0.61 -4.29 -8.67
C GLY A 324 -0.50 -3.34 -9.06
N THR A 325 -0.76 -3.30 -10.37
CA THR A 325 -1.80 -2.49 -11.01
C THR A 325 -2.68 -3.35 -11.92
N PRO A 326 -3.94 -2.95 -12.17
CA PRO A 326 -4.62 -1.85 -11.50
C PRO A 326 -5.01 -2.21 -10.05
N SER A 327 -5.04 -1.21 -9.17
CA SER A 327 -5.53 -1.33 -7.80
C SER A 327 -6.56 -0.26 -7.54
N PHE A 328 -7.71 -0.62 -6.96
CA PHE A 328 -8.84 0.29 -6.78
C PHE A 328 -9.21 0.45 -5.30
N PHE A 329 -9.60 1.67 -4.93
CA PHE A 329 -10.08 1.99 -3.59
C PHE A 329 -11.34 2.83 -3.63
N HIS A 330 -12.24 2.59 -2.68
CA HIS A 330 -13.36 3.46 -2.39
C HIS A 330 -13.40 3.75 -0.89
N GLU A 331 -13.30 5.00 -0.50
CA GLU A 331 -13.26 5.43 0.91
C GLU A 331 -12.25 4.67 1.79
N GLY A 332 -11.07 4.37 1.25
CA GLY A 332 -10.03 3.60 1.93
C GLY A 332 -10.26 2.09 1.95
N ASN A 333 -11.37 1.57 1.43
CA ASN A 333 -11.54 0.15 1.18
C ASN A 333 -10.92 -0.25 -0.15
N PHE A 334 -10.20 -1.34 -0.16
CA PHE A 334 -9.77 -1.96 -1.38
C PHE A 334 -10.98 -2.60 -2.09
N VAL A 335 -11.17 -2.30 -3.35
CA VAL A 335 -12.29 -2.83 -4.14
C VAL A 335 -11.79 -3.60 -5.35
N SER A 336 -12.50 -4.65 -5.72
CA SER A 336 -12.17 -5.41 -6.92
C SER A 336 -12.44 -4.60 -8.18
N GLY A 337 -11.55 -4.68 -9.17
CA GLY A 337 -11.80 -4.21 -10.53
C GLY A 337 -12.58 -5.20 -11.39
N GLU A 338 -12.96 -6.37 -10.87
CA GLU A 338 -13.81 -7.33 -11.55
C GLU A 338 -15.25 -6.81 -11.58
N LYS A 339 -15.89 -6.82 -12.78
CA LYS A 339 -17.17 -6.17 -13.02
C LYS A 339 -18.24 -6.55 -11.99
N GLU A 340 -18.51 -7.85 -11.84
CA GLU A 340 -19.57 -8.37 -10.98
C GLU A 340 -19.34 -8.02 -9.49
N LEU A 341 -18.08 -8.05 -9.05
CA LEU A 341 -17.70 -7.73 -7.68
C LEU A 341 -17.77 -6.22 -7.43
N LEU A 342 -17.35 -5.39 -8.38
CA LEU A 342 -17.43 -3.93 -8.27
C LEU A 342 -18.89 -3.47 -8.27
N GLU A 343 -19.72 -3.99 -9.17
CA GLU A 343 -21.15 -3.68 -9.23
C GLU A 343 -21.88 -4.07 -7.93
N ALA A 344 -21.58 -5.27 -7.39
CA ALA A 344 -22.13 -5.70 -6.11
C ALA A 344 -21.69 -4.77 -4.98
N TYR A 345 -20.39 -4.49 -4.88
CA TYR A 345 -19.86 -3.58 -3.87
C TYR A 345 -20.52 -2.19 -3.92
N LEU A 346 -20.57 -1.57 -5.10
CA LEU A 346 -21.14 -0.24 -5.26
C LEU A 346 -22.65 -0.24 -4.97
N ARG A 347 -23.38 -1.27 -5.38
CA ARG A 347 -24.80 -1.44 -5.05
C ARG A 347 -25.00 -1.45 -3.54
N ASP A 348 -24.22 -2.23 -2.80
CA ASP A 348 -24.36 -2.38 -1.35
C ASP A 348 -23.96 -1.10 -0.59
N LYS A 349 -23.02 -0.33 -1.13
CA LYS A 349 -22.53 0.90 -0.50
C LYS A 349 -23.33 2.14 -0.86
N LEU A 350 -23.88 2.22 -2.06
CA LEU A 350 -24.64 3.38 -2.56
C LEU A 350 -26.15 3.29 -2.32
N LEU A 351 -26.68 2.11 -1.99
CA LEU A 351 -28.06 2.02 -1.53
C LEU A 351 -28.18 2.73 -0.17
N PRO A 352 -29.19 3.61 0.02
CA PRO A 352 -29.46 4.16 1.34
C PRO A 352 -29.72 2.99 2.30
N ALA A 353 -29.06 3.01 3.47
CA ALA A 353 -29.32 2.03 4.52
C ALA A 353 -30.84 1.88 4.71
N PRO A 354 -31.41 0.66 4.77
CA PRO A 354 -32.83 0.50 4.95
C PRO A 354 -33.23 1.32 6.16
N LYS A 355 -34.15 2.29 5.95
CA LYS A 355 -34.69 3.11 7.04
C LYS A 355 -35.14 2.11 8.11
N ALA A 356 -34.48 2.16 9.28
CA ALA A 356 -34.86 1.34 10.42
C ALA A 356 -36.39 1.44 10.56
N ALA A 357 -37.08 0.33 10.42
CA ALA A 357 -38.53 0.28 10.54
C ALA A 357 -38.90 0.96 11.85
N ALA A 358 -39.61 2.06 11.76
CA ALA A 358 -40.05 2.81 12.91
C ALA A 358 -40.74 1.81 13.82
N SER A 359 -40.15 1.53 14.99
CA SER A 359 -40.74 0.63 15.99
C SER A 359 -42.09 1.21 16.34
N SER A 360 -43.15 0.55 15.83
CA SER A 360 -44.50 0.82 16.26
C SER A 360 -44.57 0.47 17.76
N LYS A 361 -44.62 1.51 18.61
CA LYS A 361 -44.93 1.33 20.02
C LYS A 361 -46.25 0.56 20.10
N PRO A 362 -46.34 -0.51 20.86
CA PRO A 362 -47.63 -1.13 21.15
C PRO A 362 -48.51 -0.13 21.90
N ALA A 363 -49.68 0.12 21.37
CA ALA A 363 -50.70 0.87 22.09
C ALA A 363 -51.12 0.07 23.34
N VAL A 364 -50.82 0.62 24.51
CA VAL A 364 -51.34 0.13 25.76
C VAL A 364 -52.80 0.53 25.80
N ARG A 365 -53.68 -0.47 25.85
CA ARG A 365 -55.06 -0.34 26.32
C ARG A 365 -55.15 -0.74 27.76
#